data_719b52e3e1ed0f77a9c409e70a2db182
#
_entry.id   719b52e3e1ed0f77a9c409e70a2db182
#
_cell.length_a   1.000
_cell.length_b   1.000
_cell.length_c   1.000
_cell.angle_alpha   90.00
_cell.angle_beta   90.00
_cell.angle_gamma   90.00
#
_symmetry.space_group_name_H-M   'P 1'
#
loop_
_entity.id
_entity.type
_entity.pdbx_description
1 polymer ?
#
loop_
_entity_poly.entity_id
_entity_poly.type
_entity_poly.pdbx_seq_one_letter_code
_entity_poly.pdbx_strand_id
1 'polypeptide(L)'
;SFVCSGMPERIIRPIGIPINPKFNKVIDKAEARAMVGIPDMPTVLIMGGSMGHGDVLTTIGRLDKLPLDFQMVVVCGSNEKLKNKLDALLTVKRLTVLGFSTIVDQLMSASDMIVTKPGGLTVSEAIAKCLPMVLIDPIPGQEDRNMDFLTNHGMAMRTNKHLPVDVAVWQLLSSEKRLHLMRSAQEAFGKP
;
A
#
# COMPACT_ATOMS: atom_id res chain seq x y z
N SER A 1 -24.17 9.16 3.29
CA SER A 1 -24.50 8.24 4.41
C SER A 1 -25.90 7.68 4.21
N PHE A 2 -26.14 6.42 4.52
CA PHE A 2 -27.47 5.78 4.42
C PHE A 2 -28.51 6.51 5.30
N VAL A 3 -28.07 7.05 6.44
CA VAL A 3 -28.93 7.87 7.30
C VAL A 3 -29.43 9.13 6.57
N CYS A 4 -28.54 9.82 5.85
CA CYS A 4 -28.90 10.99 5.05
C CYS A 4 -29.86 10.65 3.89
N SER A 5 -29.90 9.37 3.47
CA SER A 5 -30.83 8.85 2.47
C SER A 5 -32.14 8.34 3.07
N GLY A 6 -32.42 8.63 4.36
CA GLY A 6 -33.67 8.29 5.04
C GLY A 6 -33.72 6.88 5.65
N MET A 7 -32.61 6.15 5.67
CA MET A 7 -32.55 4.83 6.31
C MET A 7 -32.45 4.99 7.84
N PRO A 8 -33.30 4.29 8.63
CA PRO A 8 -33.23 4.39 10.09
C PRO A 8 -31.88 3.88 10.61
N GLU A 9 -31.20 4.69 11.44
CA GLU A 9 -29.87 4.36 11.98
C GLU A 9 -29.84 3.02 12.74
N ARG A 10 -30.93 2.68 13.42
CA ARG A 10 -31.08 1.42 14.20
C ARG A 10 -30.90 0.13 13.41
N ILE A 11 -31.06 0.18 12.07
CA ILE A 11 -30.91 -0.98 11.18
C ILE A 11 -29.57 -1.01 10.47
N ILE A 12 -28.76 0.04 10.61
CA ILE A 12 -27.42 0.13 10.02
C ILE A 12 -26.42 -0.51 11.00
N ARG A 13 -25.64 -1.46 10.50
CA ARG A 13 -24.56 -2.11 11.23
C ARG A 13 -23.26 -1.91 10.46
N PRO A 14 -22.45 -0.89 10.81
CA PRO A 14 -21.15 -0.70 10.18
C PRO A 14 -20.18 -1.79 10.70
N ILE A 15 -19.84 -2.75 9.84
CA ILE A 15 -18.96 -3.87 10.18
C ILE A 15 -17.57 -3.77 9.54
N GLY A 16 -17.33 -2.75 8.69
CA GLY A 16 -16.11 -2.62 7.93
C GLY A 16 -15.98 -3.67 6.81
N ILE A 17 -14.81 -3.76 6.22
CA ILE A 17 -14.47 -4.78 5.22
C ILE A 17 -13.76 -5.93 5.93
N PRO A 18 -14.33 -7.16 5.94
CA PRO A 18 -13.70 -8.29 6.60
C PRO A 18 -12.39 -8.66 5.87
N ILE A 19 -11.32 -8.81 6.63
CA ILE A 19 -10.00 -9.23 6.16
C ILE A 19 -9.61 -10.56 6.79
N ASN A 20 -8.62 -11.24 6.19
CA ASN A 20 -8.11 -12.48 6.77
C ASN A 20 -7.43 -12.19 8.13
N PRO A 21 -7.71 -12.96 9.21
CA PRO A 21 -7.11 -12.76 10.53
C PRO A 21 -5.57 -12.73 10.56
N LYS A 22 -4.90 -13.29 9.56
CA LYS A 22 -3.43 -13.24 9.45
C LYS A 22 -2.89 -11.81 9.36
N PHE A 23 -3.66 -10.84 8.83
CA PHE A 23 -3.25 -9.43 8.78
C PHE A 23 -3.27 -8.75 10.15
N ASN A 24 -3.95 -9.32 11.15
CA ASN A 24 -3.93 -8.83 12.53
C ASN A 24 -2.72 -9.30 13.34
N LYS A 25 -1.92 -10.25 12.81
CA LYS A 25 -0.69 -10.69 13.47
C LYS A 25 0.37 -9.60 13.41
N VAL A 26 0.90 -9.26 14.58
CA VAL A 26 2.08 -8.37 14.68
C VAL A 26 3.33 -9.24 14.49
N ILE A 27 4.16 -8.89 13.55
CA ILE A 27 5.45 -9.53 13.28
C ILE A 27 6.49 -8.41 13.29
N ASP A 28 7.60 -8.62 13.99
CA ASP A 28 8.72 -7.69 13.93
C ASP A 28 9.21 -7.52 12.50
N LYS A 29 9.60 -6.30 12.13
CA LYS A 29 9.95 -5.97 10.76
C LYS A 29 11.19 -6.72 10.26
N ALA A 30 12.22 -6.82 11.08
CA ALA A 30 13.44 -7.55 10.72
C ALA A 30 13.16 -9.05 10.59
N GLU A 31 12.33 -9.61 11.48
CA GLU A 31 11.85 -10.98 11.39
C GLU A 31 11.04 -11.20 10.11
N ALA A 32 10.10 -10.30 9.80
CA ALA A 32 9.30 -10.38 8.58
C ALA A 32 10.18 -10.32 7.31
N ARG A 33 11.20 -9.46 7.27
CA ARG A 33 12.17 -9.39 6.16
C ARG A 33 12.94 -10.69 6.00
N ALA A 34 13.41 -11.27 7.11
CA ALA A 34 14.08 -12.58 7.08
C ALA A 34 13.13 -13.69 6.57
N MET A 35 11.87 -13.72 7.03
CA MET A 35 10.86 -14.70 6.57
C MET A 35 10.59 -14.65 5.07
N VAL A 36 10.56 -13.45 4.49
CA VAL A 36 10.30 -13.26 3.04
C VAL A 36 11.57 -13.21 2.20
N GLY A 37 12.75 -13.37 2.82
CA GLY A 37 14.02 -13.48 2.13
C GLY A 37 14.54 -12.17 1.50
N ILE A 38 14.22 -11.02 2.08
CA ILE A 38 14.70 -9.72 1.63
C ILE A 38 15.69 -9.10 2.64
N PRO A 39 16.63 -8.24 2.22
CA PRO A 39 17.54 -7.56 3.12
C PRO A 39 16.83 -6.69 4.17
N ASP A 40 17.49 -6.51 5.31
CA ASP A 40 17.03 -5.58 6.35
C ASP A 40 17.41 -4.14 5.99
N MET A 41 16.58 -3.51 5.16
CA MET A 41 16.70 -2.13 4.70
C MET A 41 15.32 -1.54 4.41
N PRO A 42 15.17 -0.20 4.31
CA PRO A 42 13.90 0.43 3.98
C PRO A 42 13.25 -0.20 2.75
N THR A 43 11.97 -0.54 2.85
CA THR A 43 11.26 -1.35 1.85
C THR A 43 9.96 -0.69 1.42
N VAL A 44 9.79 -0.49 0.12
CA VAL A 44 8.56 -0.02 -0.51
C VAL A 44 7.86 -1.21 -1.18
N LEU A 45 6.68 -1.57 -0.67
CA LEU A 45 5.82 -2.57 -1.30
C LEU A 45 4.99 -1.90 -2.40
N ILE A 46 4.91 -2.49 -3.57
CA ILE A 46 4.14 -1.96 -4.70
C ILE A 46 3.11 -3.02 -5.13
N MET A 47 1.83 -2.64 -5.10
CA MET A 47 0.73 -3.54 -5.47
C MET A 47 -0.25 -2.81 -6.39
N GLY A 48 -0.25 -3.15 -7.68
CA GLY A 48 -1.09 -2.51 -8.72
C GLY A 48 -2.54 -2.98 -8.78
N GLY A 49 -2.96 -3.88 -7.88
CA GLY A 49 -4.29 -4.53 -7.90
C GLY A 49 -4.33 -5.72 -8.88
N SER A 50 -5.36 -6.58 -8.70
CA SER A 50 -5.47 -7.86 -9.40
C SER A 50 -5.62 -7.75 -10.92
N MET A 51 -6.07 -6.63 -11.45
CA MET A 51 -6.26 -6.40 -12.89
C MET A 51 -5.12 -5.64 -13.56
N GLY A 52 -4.02 -5.33 -12.84
CA GLY A 52 -2.84 -4.69 -13.42
C GLY A 52 -3.08 -3.28 -13.99
N HIS A 53 -4.17 -2.61 -13.61
CA HIS A 53 -4.42 -1.23 -13.94
C HIS A 53 -3.54 -0.35 -13.04
N GLY A 54 -2.79 0.51 -13.62
CA GLY A 54 -1.81 1.39 -13.00
C GLY A 54 -0.46 1.20 -13.68
N ASP A 55 0.22 2.27 -13.93
CA ASP A 55 1.52 2.21 -14.60
C ASP A 55 2.62 1.85 -13.58
N VAL A 56 2.62 0.56 -13.16
CA VAL A 56 3.62 0.01 -12.22
C VAL A 56 5.02 0.19 -12.78
N LEU A 57 5.22 0.05 -14.10
CA LEU A 57 6.53 0.24 -14.74
C LEU A 57 7.01 1.68 -14.60
N THR A 58 6.16 2.66 -14.90
CA THR A 58 6.49 4.08 -14.70
C THR A 58 6.72 4.39 -13.22
N THR A 59 5.93 3.82 -12.32
CA THR A 59 6.13 3.98 -10.88
C THR A 59 7.52 3.50 -10.47
N ILE A 60 7.91 2.27 -10.84
CA ILE A 60 9.24 1.73 -10.54
C ILE A 60 10.34 2.59 -11.15
N GLY A 61 10.23 2.98 -12.43
CA GLY A 61 11.22 3.82 -13.11
C GLY A 61 11.39 5.20 -12.48
N ARG A 62 10.34 5.76 -11.85
CA ARG A 62 10.43 7.01 -11.07
C ARG A 62 11.11 6.76 -9.72
N LEU A 63 10.71 5.71 -8.99
CA LEU A 63 11.27 5.38 -7.67
C LEU A 63 12.74 4.97 -7.75
N ASP A 64 13.15 4.30 -8.81
CA ASP A 64 14.53 3.87 -9.04
C ASP A 64 15.54 5.04 -9.10
N LYS A 65 15.06 6.21 -9.53
CA LYS A 65 15.87 7.44 -9.66
C LYS A 65 15.99 8.24 -8.36
N LEU A 66 15.27 7.86 -7.30
CA LEU A 66 15.33 8.62 -6.04
C LEU A 66 16.70 8.48 -5.37
N PRO A 67 17.29 9.59 -4.86
CA PRO A 67 18.59 9.58 -4.18
C PRO A 67 18.46 9.11 -2.72
N LEU A 68 17.77 7.99 -2.51
CA LEU A 68 17.56 7.35 -1.20
C LEU A 68 17.94 5.88 -1.31
N ASP A 69 18.44 5.31 -0.23
CA ASP A 69 18.75 3.88 -0.16
C ASP A 69 17.52 3.11 0.37
N PHE A 70 16.89 2.34 -0.50
CA PHE A 70 15.74 1.48 -0.21
C PHE A 70 15.59 0.41 -1.29
N GLN A 71 14.83 -0.62 -0.98
CA GLN A 71 14.45 -1.67 -1.94
C GLN A 71 12.97 -1.61 -2.29
N MET A 72 12.63 -2.18 -3.45
CA MET A 72 11.28 -2.32 -3.94
C MET A 72 10.86 -3.78 -3.98
N VAL A 73 9.67 -4.07 -3.46
CA VAL A 73 9.02 -5.39 -3.59
C VAL A 73 7.73 -5.19 -4.36
N VAL A 74 7.55 -5.91 -5.45
CA VAL A 74 6.38 -5.77 -6.32
C VAL A 74 5.58 -7.07 -6.34
N VAL A 75 4.29 -6.97 -6.09
CA VAL A 75 3.35 -8.09 -6.22
C VAL A 75 2.48 -7.86 -7.45
N CYS A 76 2.69 -8.67 -8.48
CA CYS A 76 2.00 -8.58 -9.77
C CYS A 76 0.65 -9.32 -9.78
N GLY A 77 0.34 -10.12 -8.74
CA GLY A 77 -0.83 -10.98 -8.73
C GLY A 77 -0.82 -11.95 -9.91
N SER A 78 -1.94 -12.06 -10.62
CA SER A 78 -2.09 -12.92 -11.79
C SER A 78 -1.57 -12.31 -13.11
N ASN A 79 -0.95 -11.11 -13.05
CA ASN A 79 -0.47 -10.42 -14.27
C ASN A 79 0.93 -10.89 -14.66
N GLU A 80 0.99 -12.08 -15.31
CA GLU A 80 2.25 -12.68 -15.83
C GLU A 80 2.98 -11.75 -16.82
N LYS A 81 2.23 -10.99 -17.64
CA LYS A 81 2.85 -10.07 -18.60
C LYS A 81 3.61 -8.95 -17.90
N LEU A 82 3.06 -8.43 -16.82
CA LEU A 82 3.73 -7.41 -15.98
C LEU A 82 4.95 -8.03 -15.30
N LYS A 83 4.77 -9.22 -14.70
CA LYS A 83 5.87 -9.94 -14.04
C LYS A 83 7.06 -10.13 -14.97
N ASN A 84 6.84 -10.69 -16.17
CA ASN A 84 7.91 -10.92 -17.15
C ASN A 84 8.62 -9.62 -17.58
N LYS A 85 7.89 -8.51 -17.71
CA LYS A 85 8.50 -7.20 -18.00
C LYS A 85 9.36 -6.69 -16.86
N LEU A 86 8.94 -6.90 -15.62
CA LEU A 86 9.66 -6.47 -14.42
C LEU A 86 10.89 -7.36 -14.14
N ASP A 87 10.79 -8.66 -14.40
CA ASP A 87 11.93 -9.59 -14.27
C ASP A 87 13.07 -9.25 -15.25
N ALA A 88 12.73 -8.66 -16.40
CA ALA A 88 13.71 -8.19 -17.40
C ALA A 88 14.19 -6.73 -17.17
N LEU A 89 13.62 -6.03 -16.17
CA LEU A 89 13.93 -4.62 -15.94
C LEU A 89 15.25 -4.46 -15.19
N LEU A 90 16.16 -3.69 -15.73
CA LEU A 90 17.38 -3.29 -15.03
C LEU A 90 17.10 -2.06 -14.16
N THR A 91 17.34 -2.18 -12.86
CA THR A 91 17.18 -1.11 -11.87
C THR A 91 18.46 -0.90 -11.08
N VAL A 92 18.68 0.34 -10.64
CA VAL A 92 19.78 0.69 -9.72
C VAL A 92 19.46 0.17 -8.31
N LYS A 93 18.20 0.31 -7.91
CA LYS A 93 17.73 -0.21 -6.62
C LYS A 93 17.40 -1.69 -6.69
N ARG A 94 17.52 -2.37 -5.55
CA ARG A 94 17.09 -3.76 -5.47
C ARG A 94 15.60 -3.86 -5.73
N LEU A 95 15.22 -4.71 -6.68
CA LEU A 95 13.85 -5.01 -7.08
C LEU A 95 13.57 -6.50 -6.89
N THR A 96 12.58 -6.82 -6.07
CA THR A 96 12.06 -8.18 -5.91
C THR A 96 10.68 -8.26 -6.54
N VAL A 97 10.50 -9.13 -7.52
CA VAL A 97 9.25 -9.27 -8.27
C VAL A 97 8.57 -10.59 -7.93
N LEU A 98 7.33 -10.50 -7.48
CA LEU A 98 6.51 -11.65 -7.13
C LEU A 98 5.26 -11.69 -8.03
N GLY A 99 4.84 -12.87 -8.45
CA GLY A 99 3.56 -13.12 -9.08
C GLY A 99 2.42 -13.11 -8.05
N PHE A 100 1.49 -14.06 -8.15
CA PHE A 100 0.49 -14.29 -7.13
C PHE A 100 1.16 -14.74 -5.83
N SER A 101 0.83 -14.10 -4.72
CA SER A 101 1.48 -14.36 -3.43
C SER A 101 0.44 -14.62 -2.33
N THR A 102 0.67 -15.66 -1.54
CA THR A 102 -0.14 -16.00 -0.36
C THR A 102 0.41 -15.41 0.94
N ILE A 103 1.60 -14.79 0.89
CA ILE A 103 2.32 -14.21 2.04
C ILE A 103 2.27 -12.67 2.04
N VAL A 104 1.21 -12.07 1.47
CA VAL A 104 1.06 -10.60 1.40
C VAL A 104 1.07 -9.97 2.80
N ASP A 105 0.53 -10.64 3.81
CA ASP A 105 0.56 -10.22 5.21
C ASP A 105 2.00 -10.11 5.77
N GLN A 106 2.89 -11.01 5.39
CA GLN A 106 4.32 -10.96 5.77
C GLN A 106 5.05 -9.88 4.97
N LEU A 107 4.77 -9.73 3.66
CA LEU A 107 5.32 -8.66 2.83
C LEU A 107 4.93 -7.27 3.36
N MET A 108 3.67 -7.09 3.79
CA MET A 108 3.23 -5.85 4.43
C MET A 108 3.95 -5.62 5.77
N SER A 109 4.16 -6.66 6.59
CA SER A 109 4.93 -6.55 7.84
C SER A 109 6.41 -6.20 7.60
N ALA A 110 7.00 -6.69 6.51
CA ALA A 110 8.39 -6.45 6.11
C ALA A 110 8.61 -5.04 5.53
N SER A 111 7.55 -4.32 5.18
CA SER A 111 7.61 -3.06 4.44
C SER A 111 7.46 -1.83 5.33
N ASP A 112 7.98 -0.69 4.88
CA ASP A 112 7.88 0.60 5.57
C ASP A 112 6.68 1.40 5.08
N MET A 113 6.30 1.18 3.83
CA MET A 113 5.11 1.75 3.19
C MET A 113 4.64 0.90 2.02
N ILE A 114 3.42 1.16 1.58
CA ILE A 114 2.86 0.56 0.37
C ILE A 114 2.45 1.64 -0.64
N VAL A 115 2.77 1.39 -1.91
CA VAL A 115 2.22 2.12 -3.07
C VAL A 115 1.16 1.25 -3.70
N THR A 116 -0.09 1.68 -3.68
CA THR A 116 -1.22 0.86 -4.15
C THR A 116 -2.38 1.71 -4.64
N LYS A 117 -3.35 1.07 -5.29
CA LYS A 117 -4.66 1.66 -5.54
C LYS A 117 -5.52 1.65 -4.27
N PRO A 118 -6.48 2.57 -4.13
CA PRO A 118 -7.35 2.62 -2.96
C PRO A 118 -8.48 1.56 -2.98
N GLY A 119 -8.15 0.33 -3.39
CA GLY A 119 -9.07 -0.81 -3.40
C GLY A 119 -9.39 -1.29 -1.98
N GLY A 120 -10.67 -1.55 -1.68
CA GLY A 120 -11.16 -1.78 -0.32
C GLY A 120 -10.39 -2.85 0.47
N LEU A 121 -10.13 -4.02 -0.12
CA LEU A 121 -9.41 -5.10 0.58
C LEU A 121 -7.97 -4.70 0.92
N THR A 122 -7.19 -4.27 -0.06
CA THR A 122 -5.78 -3.93 0.14
C THR A 122 -5.59 -2.80 1.15
N VAL A 123 -6.43 -1.76 1.11
CA VAL A 123 -6.32 -0.66 2.08
C VAL A 123 -6.73 -1.09 3.49
N SER A 124 -7.74 -1.97 3.63
CA SER A 124 -8.12 -2.52 4.93
C SER A 124 -7.02 -3.42 5.53
N GLU A 125 -6.36 -4.22 4.70
CA GLU A 125 -5.20 -5.03 5.08
C GLU A 125 -4.02 -4.14 5.50
N ALA A 126 -3.74 -3.05 4.77
CA ALA A 126 -2.70 -2.09 5.09
C ALA A 126 -2.99 -1.33 6.41
N ILE A 127 -4.25 -0.94 6.67
CA ILE A 127 -4.67 -0.34 7.95
C ILE A 127 -4.42 -1.32 9.10
N ALA A 128 -4.82 -2.59 8.94
CA ALA A 128 -4.62 -3.60 9.98
C ALA A 128 -3.14 -3.86 10.31
N LYS A 129 -2.25 -3.61 9.36
CA LYS A 129 -0.79 -3.66 9.51
C LYS A 129 -0.17 -2.33 9.93
N CYS A 130 -0.94 -1.27 10.10
CA CYS A 130 -0.45 0.09 10.32
C CYS A 130 0.62 0.48 9.30
N LEU A 131 0.41 0.12 8.03
CA LEU A 131 1.36 0.33 6.94
C LEU A 131 1.06 1.63 6.21
N PRO A 132 1.94 2.65 6.26
CA PRO A 132 1.77 3.92 5.55
C PRO A 132 1.49 3.72 4.06
N MET A 133 0.54 4.47 3.52
CA MET A 133 0.05 4.29 2.15
C MET A 133 0.33 5.51 1.26
N VAL A 134 0.83 5.24 0.06
CA VAL A 134 0.80 6.16 -1.09
C VAL A 134 -0.20 5.61 -2.10
N LEU A 135 -1.24 6.38 -2.38
CA LEU A 135 -2.36 5.96 -3.22
C LEU A 135 -2.22 6.52 -4.64
N ILE A 136 -2.29 5.62 -5.61
CA ILE A 136 -2.15 5.91 -7.05
C ILE A 136 -3.43 5.51 -7.80
N ASP A 137 -3.68 6.16 -8.94
CA ASP A 137 -4.62 5.75 -10.01
C ASP A 137 -5.94 5.12 -9.54
N PRO A 138 -6.81 5.85 -8.82
CA PRO A 138 -8.09 5.32 -8.40
C PRO A 138 -8.98 4.99 -9.62
N ILE A 139 -9.72 3.89 -9.54
CA ILE A 139 -10.83 3.65 -10.47
C ILE A 139 -11.97 4.58 -10.07
N PRO A 140 -12.50 5.39 -11.00
CA PRO A 140 -13.60 6.31 -10.70
C PRO A 140 -14.79 5.65 -10.00
N GLY A 141 -15.32 6.33 -8.98
CA GLY A 141 -16.47 5.88 -8.20
C GLY A 141 -16.09 5.38 -6.81
N GLN A 142 -16.00 4.07 -6.60
CA GLN A 142 -15.78 3.51 -5.26
C GLN A 142 -14.37 3.80 -4.74
N GLU A 143 -13.35 3.70 -5.59
CA GLU A 143 -11.97 3.93 -5.19
C GLU A 143 -11.68 5.41 -4.91
N ASP A 144 -12.36 6.34 -5.59
CA ASP A 144 -12.28 7.78 -5.26
C ASP A 144 -12.75 8.05 -3.84
N ARG A 145 -13.88 7.43 -3.42
CA ARG A 145 -14.40 7.58 -2.06
C ARG A 145 -13.45 7.02 -1.01
N ASN A 146 -12.83 5.87 -1.28
CA ASN A 146 -11.82 5.30 -0.40
C ASN A 146 -10.59 6.23 -0.33
N MET A 147 -10.17 6.78 -1.47
CA MET A 147 -9.05 7.73 -1.53
C MET A 147 -9.31 8.95 -0.65
N ASP A 148 -10.46 9.61 -0.83
CA ASP A 148 -10.85 10.80 -0.07
C ASP A 148 -10.96 10.48 1.43
N PHE A 149 -11.56 9.36 1.77
CA PHE A 149 -11.67 8.90 3.15
C PHE A 149 -10.29 8.73 3.80
N LEU A 150 -9.40 7.97 3.18
CA LEU A 150 -8.08 7.66 3.72
C LEU A 150 -7.19 8.91 3.85
N THR A 151 -7.26 9.81 2.87
CA THR A 151 -6.46 11.04 2.89
C THR A 151 -6.98 12.05 3.92
N ASN A 152 -8.30 12.21 4.04
CA ASN A 152 -8.90 13.11 5.02
C ASN A 152 -8.66 12.66 6.48
N HIS A 153 -8.44 11.36 6.71
CA HIS A 153 -8.10 10.83 8.03
C HIS A 153 -6.58 10.71 8.27
N GLY A 154 -5.74 11.21 7.36
CA GLY A 154 -4.29 11.15 7.51
C GLY A 154 -3.67 9.76 7.40
N MET A 155 -4.42 8.77 6.90
CA MET A 155 -3.99 7.37 6.79
C MET A 155 -3.23 7.07 5.49
N ALA A 156 -3.28 7.99 4.52
CA ALA A 156 -2.65 7.83 3.22
C ALA A 156 -2.26 9.18 2.60
N MET A 157 -1.34 9.13 1.65
CA MET A 157 -0.98 10.25 0.78
C MET A 157 -1.49 9.99 -0.63
N ARG A 158 -2.28 10.91 -1.20
CA ARG A 158 -2.77 10.83 -2.58
C ARG A 158 -1.77 11.39 -3.56
N THR A 159 -1.48 10.66 -4.64
CA THR A 159 -0.70 11.18 -5.76
C THR A 159 -1.56 11.92 -6.77
N ASN A 160 -0.98 12.90 -7.42
CA ASN A 160 -1.59 13.65 -8.53
C ASN A 160 -0.49 14.31 -9.36
N LYS A 161 -0.85 15.16 -10.37
CA LYS A 161 0.12 15.86 -11.23
C LYS A 161 1.08 16.79 -10.47
N HIS A 162 0.70 17.31 -9.31
CA HIS A 162 1.52 18.19 -8.47
C HIS A 162 2.28 17.45 -7.38
N LEU A 163 1.82 16.26 -7.01
CA LEU A 163 2.47 15.36 -6.06
C LEU A 163 2.59 13.97 -6.71
N PRO A 164 3.54 13.78 -7.62
CA PRO A 164 3.76 12.47 -8.25
C PRO A 164 4.31 11.46 -7.25
N VAL A 165 4.25 10.17 -7.60
CA VAL A 165 4.53 9.03 -6.71
C VAL A 165 5.94 9.08 -6.11
N ASP A 166 6.93 9.46 -6.90
CA ASP A 166 8.32 9.60 -6.46
C ASP A 166 8.47 10.68 -5.38
N VAL A 167 7.83 11.83 -5.55
CA VAL A 167 7.84 12.92 -4.53
C VAL A 167 7.12 12.46 -3.26
N ALA A 168 5.98 11.78 -3.38
CA ALA A 168 5.23 11.27 -2.23
C ALA A 168 6.07 10.23 -1.43
N VAL A 169 6.67 9.26 -2.11
CA VAL A 169 7.54 8.25 -1.50
C VAL A 169 8.79 8.90 -0.89
N TRP A 170 9.43 9.84 -1.59
CA TRP A 170 10.57 10.58 -1.04
C TRP A 170 10.21 11.31 0.25
N GLN A 171 9.08 12.02 0.29
CA GLN A 171 8.63 12.75 1.47
C GLN A 171 8.37 11.85 2.68
N LEU A 172 7.88 10.64 2.46
CA LEU A 172 7.61 9.68 3.54
C LEU A 172 8.91 9.01 4.00
N LEU A 173 9.72 8.46 3.08
CA LEU A 173 10.97 7.78 3.44
C LEU A 173 11.99 8.72 4.08
N SER A 174 11.98 10.01 3.73
CA SER A 174 12.88 11.00 4.31
C SER A 174 12.42 11.53 5.68
N SER A 175 11.28 11.07 6.21
CA SER A 175 10.73 11.61 7.45
C SER A 175 10.04 10.53 8.29
N GLU A 176 10.78 9.97 9.25
CA GLU A 176 10.22 9.03 10.23
C GLU A 176 9.00 9.61 10.96
N LYS A 177 9.01 10.91 11.23
CA LYS A 177 7.87 11.60 11.85
C LYS A 177 6.59 11.49 11.01
N ARG A 178 6.67 11.62 9.68
CA ARG A 178 5.51 11.48 8.78
C ARG A 178 5.00 10.05 8.75
N LEU A 179 5.91 9.07 8.66
CA LEU A 179 5.55 7.66 8.74
C LEU A 179 4.86 7.34 10.06
N HIS A 180 5.39 7.85 11.18
CA HIS A 180 4.81 7.64 12.51
C HIS A 180 3.41 8.25 12.62
N LEU A 181 3.21 9.51 12.18
CA LEU A 181 1.90 10.16 12.21
C LEU A 181 0.85 9.38 11.40
N MET A 182 1.24 8.84 10.24
CA MET A 182 0.33 8.05 9.42
C MET A 182 -0.02 6.70 10.08
N ARG A 183 0.95 6.03 10.71
CA ARG A 183 0.72 4.82 11.52
C ARG A 183 -0.23 5.10 12.68
N SER A 184 0.01 6.20 13.42
CA SER A 184 -0.86 6.60 14.54
C SER A 184 -2.29 6.91 14.09
N ALA A 185 -2.47 7.53 12.93
CA ALA A 185 -3.81 7.75 12.36
C ALA A 185 -4.52 6.42 12.04
N GLN A 186 -3.79 5.44 11.49
CA GLN A 186 -4.33 4.11 11.21
C GLN A 186 -4.66 3.32 12.50
N GLU A 187 -3.81 3.42 13.52
CA GLU A 187 -4.06 2.81 14.84
C GLU A 187 -5.28 3.40 15.54
N ALA A 188 -5.42 4.75 15.51
CA ALA A 188 -6.56 5.46 16.09
C ALA A 188 -7.89 5.13 15.40
N PHE A 189 -7.86 4.79 14.11
CA PHE A 189 -9.04 4.36 13.36
C PHE A 189 -9.50 2.94 13.76
N GLY A 190 -8.60 2.16 14.30
CA GLY A 190 -8.84 0.78 14.73
C GLY A 190 -8.66 -0.23 13.60
N LYS A 191 -8.65 -1.51 14.01
CA LYS A 191 -8.61 -2.63 13.05
C LYS A 191 -10.00 -2.85 12.48
N PRO A 192 -10.13 -3.04 11.17
CA PRO A 192 -11.40 -3.37 10.54
C PRO A 192 -11.96 -4.71 10.98
#